data_df76f8fc5e0dc35a2bf625a9448e4b07
#
_entry.id   df76f8fc5e0dc35a2bf625a9448e4b07
#
_cell.length_a   1.000
_cell.length_b   1.000
_cell.length_c   1.000
_cell.angle_alpha   90.00
_cell.angle_beta   90.00
_cell.angle_gamma   90.00
#
_symmetry.space_group_name_H-M   'P 1'
#
loop_
_entity.id
_entity.type
_entity.pdbx_description
1 polymer ?
#
loop_
_entity_poly.entity_id
_entity_poly.type
_entity_poly.pdbx_seq_one_letter_code
_entity_poly.pdbx_strand_id
1 'polypeptide(L)'
;MSKRPQSAFAAVGYFVDYTFQLVDMFWLAKLGPSVPTALTTVTVYVFIAMALNEVVGSGSVSVISQAIGAGDRQDAQAKILKCLLLKLGLDSCLLAPIFLAIVWLDAAFIGKDAQCQKHIWSYAAVIWMSLIIIPVYTTLMTVMRAAATGGPATFASLIALVINFCITPILVFGWFGAPELGVAGGALGAVFAQLATLVLCVFFIIRQRPDLLPARWPLPAIDHTLYRWIVMIGIPVGVTMLIFQIEAAILVGYMHSYSVAQSDGFGVGLRLMNAV
;
A
#
# COMPACT_ATOMS: atom_id res chain seq x y z
N MET A 1 0.61 31.63 -0.28
CA MET A 1 1.12 30.56 0.60
C MET A 1 2.25 29.84 -0.13
N SER A 2 3.43 29.74 0.48
CA SER A 2 4.64 29.19 -0.12
C SER A 2 4.47 27.71 -0.53
N LYS A 3 4.79 27.36 -1.77
CA LYS A 3 4.73 25.98 -2.33
C LYS A 3 5.77 25.03 -1.70
N ARG A 4 6.78 25.56 -0.97
CA ARG A 4 7.90 24.80 -0.41
C ARG A 4 7.55 23.76 0.68
N PRO A 5 6.57 23.98 1.59
CA PRO A 5 6.30 22.98 2.61
C PRO A 5 5.61 21.71 2.08
N GLN A 6 4.85 21.78 0.98
CA GLN A 6 4.10 20.63 0.47
C GLN A 6 5.00 19.57 -0.19
N SER A 7 6.04 20.00 -0.91
CA SER A 7 7.01 19.07 -1.52
C SER A 7 7.86 18.35 -0.46
N ALA A 8 8.21 19.06 0.63
CA ALA A 8 8.93 18.45 1.74
C ALA A 8 8.09 17.39 2.47
N PHE A 9 6.80 17.65 2.72
CA PHE A 9 5.91 16.66 3.31
C PHE A 9 5.69 15.44 2.42
N ALA A 10 5.62 15.64 1.11
CA ALA A 10 5.52 14.52 0.16
C ALA A 10 6.79 13.65 0.19
N ALA A 11 7.98 14.26 0.15
CA ALA A 11 9.25 13.55 0.23
C ALA A 11 9.38 12.75 1.55
N VAL A 12 9.02 13.36 2.69
CA VAL A 12 9.00 12.67 3.98
C VAL A 12 8.00 11.51 3.95
N GLY A 13 6.83 11.69 3.32
CA GLY A 13 5.83 10.62 3.19
C GLY A 13 6.39 9.41 2.43
N TYR A 14 7.04 9.61 1.29
CA TYR A 14 7.69 8.52 0.55
C TYR A 14 8.80 7.84 1.37
N PHE A 15 9.65 8.61 2.04
CA PHE A 15 10.68 8.04 2.91
C PHE A 15 10.08 7.16 4.03
N VAL A 16 8.95 7.57 4.62
CA VAL A 16 8.23 6.79 5.64
C VAL A 16 7.72 5.48 5.05
N ASP A 17 7.11 5.52 3.85
CA ASP A 17 6.56 4.34 3.19
C ASP A 17 7.66 3.30 2.87
N TYR A 18 8.86 3.75 2.44
CA TYR A 18 10.02 2.86 2.24
C TYR A 18 10.58 2.32 3.56
N THR A 19 10.66 3.16 4.59
CA THR A 19 11.12 2.74 5.92
C THR A 19 10.21 1.67 6.51
N PHE A 20 8.91 1.76 6.26
CA PHE A 20 7.93 0.77 6.67
C PHE A 20 8.28 -0.63 6.12
N GLN A 21 8.60 -0.73 4.84
CA GLN A 21 8.99 -1.99 4.21
C GLN A 21 10.32 -2.55 4.76
N LEU A 22 11.29 -1.68 5.07
CA LEU A 22 12.54 -2.09 5.69
C LEU A 22 12.34 -2.64 7.10
N VAL A 23 11.45 -2.02 7.88
CA VAL A 23 11.09 -2.46 9.23
C VAL A 23 10.47 -3.86 9.20
N ASP A 24 9.52 -4.10 8.31
CA ASP A 24 8.90 -5.42 8.17
C ASP A 24 9.94 -6.49 7.80
N MET A 25 10.79 -6.19 6.81
CA MET A 25 11.84 -7.12 6.42
C MET A 25 12.85 -7.39 7.54
N PHE A 26 13.24 -6.36 8.31
CA PHE A 26 14.16 -6.50 9.44
C PHE A 26 13.65 -7.47 10.50
N TRP A 27 12.37 -7.37 10.87
CA TRP A 27 11.80 -8.25 11.87
C TRP A 27 11.57 -9.66 11.34
N LEU A 28 11.06 -9.79 10.13
CA LEU A 28 10.71 -11.07 9.53
C LEU A 28 11.95 -11.89 9.12
N ALA A 29 13.04 -11.25 8.71
CA ALA A 29 14.30 -11.94 8.40
C ALA A 29 14.88 -12.72 9.60
N LYS A 30 14.52 -12.34 10.83
CA LYS A 30 14.97 -13.07 12.06
C LYS A 30 14.29 -14.43 12.25
N LEU A 31 13.22 -14.73 11.51
CA LEU A 31 12.52 -16.01 11.60
C LEU A 31 13.23 -17.17 10.87
N GLY A 32 14.19 -16.86 10.02
CA GLY A 32 14.99 -17.88 9.33
C GLY A 32 15.19 -17.62 7.84
N PRO A 33 16.05 -18.40 7.18
CA PRO A 33 16.51 -18.13 5.81
C PRO A 33 15.43 -18.34 4.74
N SER A 34 14.39 -19.14 4.98
CA SER A 34 13.28 -19.35 4.03
C SER A 34 12.29 -18.19 3.99
N VAL A 35 12.28 -17.34 5.02
CA VAL A 35 11.31 -16.24 5.15
C VAL A 35 11.57 -15.10 4.17
N PRO A 36 12.80 -14.60 4.00
CA PRO A 36 13.09 -13.58 2.99
C PRO A 36 12.65 -13.99 1.57
N THR A 37 12.88 -15.24 1.20
CA THR A 37 12.46 -15.77 -0.11
C THR A 37 10.93 -15.77 -0.26
N ALA A 38 10.21 -16.24 0.76
CA ALA A 38 8.75 -16.22 0.78
C ALA A 38 8.20 -14.79 0.68
N LEU A 39 8.76 -13.87 1.47
CA LEU A 39 8.38 -12.45 1.45
C LEU A 39 8.64 -11.80 0.10
N THR A 40 9.80 -12.04 -0.50
CA THR A 40 10.13 -11.47 -1.81
C THR A 40 9.14 -11.94 -2.87
N THR A 41 8.75 -13.20 -2.83
CA THR A 41 7.74 -13.76 -3.75
C THR A 41 6.39 -13.04 -3.60
N VAL A 42 5.85 -12.95 -2.38
CA VAL A 42 4.56 -12.29 -2.15
C VAL A 42 4.64 -10.79 -2.44
N THR A 43 5.77 -10.15 -2.12
CA THR A 43 5.98 -8.71 -2.33
C THR A 43 5.87 -8.34 -3.81
N VAL A 44 6.37 -9.16 -4.75
CA VAL A 44 6.21 -8.91 -6.19
C VAL A 44 4.72 -8.81 -6.56
N TYR A 45 3.88 -9.70 -6.04
CA TYR A 45 2.44 -9.70 -6.32
C TYR A 45 1.73 -8.52 -5.68
N VAL A 46 2.11 -8.17 -4.45
CA VAL A 46 1.61 -6.98 -3.75
C VAL A 46 1.96 -5.71 -4.51
N PHE A 47 3.17 -5.60 -5.08
CA PHE A 47 3.56 -4.43 -5.87
C PHE A 47 2.79 -4.30 -7.18
N ILE A 48 2.48 -5.41 -7.86
CA ILE A 48 1.61 -5.38 -9.04
C ILE A 48 0.22 -4.84 -8.66
N ALA A 49 -0.35 -5.34 -7.56
CA ALA A 49 -1.61 -4.85 -7.04
C ALA A 49 -1.56 -3.36 -6.66
N MET A 50 -0.47 -2.93 -6.00
CA MET A 50 -0.25 -1.52 -5.66
C MET A 50 -0.11 -0.63 -6.89
N ALA A 51 0.60 -1.06 -7.93
CA ALA A 51 0.73 -0.30 -9.17
C ALA A 51 -0.64 -0.09 -9.85
N LEU A 52 -1.49 -1.11 -9.87
CA LEU A 52 -2.86 -1.00 -10.39
C LEU A 52 -3.73 -0.09 -9.52
N ASN A 53 -3.60 -0.18 -8.20
CA ASN A 53 -4.31 0.72 -7.27
C ASN A 53 -3.85 2.17 -7.44
N GLU A 54 -2.56 2.41 -7.72
CA GLU A 54 -2.01 3.75 -7.93
C GLU A 54 -2.47 4.38 -9.26
N VAL A 55 -2.82 3.58 -10.26
CA VAL A 55 -3.52 4.09 -11.46
C VAL A 55 -4.78 4.83 -11.05
N VAL A 56 -5.60 4.24 -10.19
CA VAL A 56 -6.81 4.90 -9.70
C VAL A 56 -6.46 5.99 -8.68
N GLY A 57 -5.41 5.79 -7.86
CA GLY A 57 -4.95 6.73 -6.84
C GLY A 57 -4.55 8.08 -7.42
N SER A 58 -3.62 8.09 -8.36
CA SER A 58 -3.08 9.32 -8.96
C SER A 58 -4.13 10.07 -9.77
N GLY A 59 -4.97 9.35 -10.54
CA GLY A 59 -6.10 9.95 -11.24
C GLY A 59 -7.12 10.56 -10.29
N SER A 60 -7.40 9.91 -9.16
CA SER A 60 -8.31 10.39 -8.11
C SER A 60 -7.81 11.69 -7.46
N VAL A 61 -6.49 11.80 -7.18
CA VAL A 61 -5.90 13.05 -6.66
C VAL A 61 -6.23 14.21 -7.59
N SER A 62 -6.02 14.04 -8.90
CA SER A 62 -6.27 15.09 -9.88
C SER A 62 -7.74 15.52 -9.90
N VAL A 63 -8.66 14.58 -9.98
CA VAL A 63 -10.10 14.85 -10.09
C VAL A 63 -10.67 15.47 -8.81
N ILE A 64 -10.25 14.97 -7.63
CA ILE A 64 -10.70 15.49 -6.34
C ILE A 64 -10.14 16.89 -6.09
N SER A 65 -8.84 17.13 -6.40
CA SER A 65 -8.22 18.43 -6.18
C SER A 65 -8.82 19.52 -7.06
N GLN A 66 -9.24 19.18 -8.29
CA GLN A 66 -9.96 20.10 -9.17
C GLN A 66 -11.32 20.51 -8.59
N ALA A 67 -12.10 19.58 -8.07
CA ALA A 67 -13.39 19.87 -7.45
C ALA A 67 -13.22 20.73 -6.17
N ILE A 68 -12.23 20.40 -5.33
CA ILE A 68 -11.91 21.22 -4.15
C ILE A 68 -11.44 22.61 -4.55
N GLY A 69 -10.60 22.72 -5.60
CA GLY A 69 -10.11 23.99 -6.13
C GLY A 69 -11.20 24.87 -6.72
N ALA A 70 -12.22 24.29 -7.33
CA ALA A 70 -13.41 24.97 -7.85
C ALA A 70 -14.36 25.45 -6.74
N GLY A 71 -14.16 25.01 -5.48
CA GLY A 71 -15.03 25.34 -4.34
C GLY A 71 -16.35 24.60 -4.32
N ASP A 72 -16.56 23.65 -5.23
CA ASP A 72 -17.77 22.84 -5.28
C ASP A 72 -17.68 21.66 -4.32
N ARG A 73 -18.26 21.85 -3.13
CA ARG A 73 -18.24 20.85 -2.05
C ARG A 73 -19.06 19.60 -2.42
N GLN A 74 -20.19 19.76 -3.11
CA GLN A 74 -21.05 18.65 -3.47
C GLN A 74 -20.38 17.76 -4.52
N ASP A 75 -19.77 18.37 -5.54
CA ASP A 75 -19.01 17.66 -6.56
C ASP A 75 -17.77 16.96 -5.95
N ALA A 76 -17.07 17.63 -5.04
CA ALA A 76 -15.92 17.02 -4.33
C ALA A 76 -16.34 15.77 -3.53
N GLN A 77 -17.41 15.85 -2.75
CA GLN A 77 -17.94 14.72 -1.98
C GLN A 77 -18.39 13.57 -2.89
N ALA A 78 -19.10 13.89 -3.99
CA ALA A 78 -19.53 12.88 -4.96
C ALA A 78 -18.33 12.18 -5.63
N LYS A 79 -17.30 12.93 -6.01
CA LYS A 79 -16.09 12.38 -6.61
C LYS A 79 -15.28 11.53 -5.63
N ILE A 80 -15.16 11.93 -4.36
CA ILE A 80 -14.52 11.13 -3.32
C ILE A 80 -15.21 9.77 -3.19
N LEU A 81 -16.53 9.75 -3.14
CA LEU A 81 -17.29 8.51 -3.02
C LEU A 81 -17.18 7.64 -4.28
N LYS A 82 -17.26 8.24 -5.48
CA LYS A 82 -17.06 7.53 -6.74
C LYS A 82 -15.66 6.91 -6.85
N CYS A 83 -14.62 7.64 -6.43
CA CYS A 83 -13.24 7.14 -6.40
C CYS A 83 -13.08 5.97 -5.41
N LEU A 84 -13.70 6.06 -4.22
CA LEU A 84 -13.70 4.98 -3.25
C LEU A 84 -14.36 3.72 -3.81
N LEU A 85 -15.53 3.86 -4.44
CA LEU A 85 -16.25 2.73 -5.05
C LEU A 85 -15.47 2.11 -6.21
N LEU A 86 -14.81 2.94 -7.03
CA LEU A 86 -13.95 2.45 -8.10
C LEU A 86 -12.77 1.64 -7.56
N LYS A 87 -12.11 2.10 -6.49
CA LYS A 87 -11.02 1.37 -5.84
C LYS A 87 -11.52 0.08 -5.20
N LEU A 88 -12.61 0.13 -4.43
CA LEU A 88 -13.22 -1.07 -3.83
C LEU A 88 -13.62 -2.09 -4.88
N GLY A 89 -14.20 -1.65 -6.00
CA GLY A 89 -14.56 -2.51 -7.13
C GLY A 89 -13.32 -3.14 -7.77
N LEU A 90 -12.26 -2.33 -8.02
CA LEU A 90 -10.99 -2.83 -8.56
C LEU A 90 -10.37 -3.87 -7.64
N ASP A 91 -10.25 -3.57 -6.35
CA ASP A 91 -9.59 -4.43 -5.38
C ASP A 91 -10.39 -5.72 -5.15
N SER A 92 -11.70 -5.64 -4.98
CA SER A 92 -12.52 -6.81 -4.69
C SER A 92 -12.78 -7.69 -5.92
N CYS A 93 -13.05 -7.08 -7.08
CA CYS A 93 -13.46 -7.82 -8.28
C CYS A 93 -12.29 -8.25 -9.17
N LEU A 94 -11.16 -7.55 -9.11
CA LEU A 94 -10.01 -7.80 -9.98
C LEU A 94 -8.78 -8.24 -9.17
N LEU A 95 -8.32 -7.42 -8.23
CA LEU A 95 -7.05 -7.67 -7.54
C LEU A 95 -7.13 -8.85 -6.58
N ALA A 96 -8.21 -9.00 -5.81
CA ALA A 96 -8.33 -10.10 -4.86
C ALA A 96 -8.37 -11.49 -5.54
N PRO A 97 -9.15 -11.72 -6.61
CA PRO A 97 -9.12 -12.98 -7.34
C PRO A 97 -7.77 -13.22 -8.04
N ILE A 98 -7.18 -12.20 -8.68
CA ILE A 98 -5.87 -12.32 -9.34
C ILE A 98 -4.80 -12.68 -8.32
N PHE A 99 -4.76 -12.00 -7.18
CA PHE A 99 -3.80 -12.27 -6.10
C PHE A 99 -3.89 -13.72 -5.64
N LEU A 100 -5.10 -14.23 -5.36
CA LEU A 100 -5.31 -15.63 -4.98
C LEU A 100 -4.87 -16.60 -6.08
N ALA A 101 -5.23 -16.32 -7.34
CA ALA A 101 -4.85 -17.16 -8.46
C ALA A 101 -3.32 -17.25 -8.63
N ILE A 102 -2.61 -16.12 -8.51
CA ILE A 102 -1.15 -16.09 -8.63
C ILE A 102 -0.48 -16.81 -7.47
N VAL A 103 -0.93 -16.61 -6.23
CA VAL A 103 -0.39 -17.32 -5.05
C VAL A 103 -0.62 -18.83 -5.20
N TRP A 104 -1.79 -19.23 -5.71
CA TRP A 104 -2.10 -20.63 -5.96
C TRP A 104 -1.21 -21.23 -7.07
N LEU A 105 -1.01 -20.51 -8.18
CA LEU A 105 -0.13 -20.92 -9.28
C LEU A 105 1.32 -21.04 -8.81
N ASP A 106 1.83 -20.10 -8.03
CA ASP A 106 3.19 -20.15 -7.47
C ASP A 106 3.37 -21.41 -6.60
N ALA A 107 2.41 -21.72 -5.75
CA ALA A 107 2.42 -22.91 -4.93
C ALA A 107 2.38 -24.21 -5.74
N ALA A 108 1.64 -24.21 -6.87
CA ALA A 108 1.45 -25.39 -7.71
C ALA A 108 2.66 -25.69 -8.64
N PHE A 109 3.33 -24.64 -9.14
CA PHE A 109 4.29 -24.79 -10.25
C PHE A 109 5.76 -24.51 -9.89
N ILE A 110 6.07 -23.76 -8.82
CA ILE A 110 7.46 -23.35 -8.54
C ILE A 110 8.21 -24.33 -7.61
N GLY A 111 7.56 -25.35 -7.09
CA GLY A 111 8.24 -26.47 -6.40
C GLY A 111 9.09 -26.05 -5.19
N LYS A 112 8.73 -24.96 -4.48
CA LYS A 112 9.41 -24.51 -3.27
C LYS A 112 9.24 -25.55 -2.16
N ASP A 113 10.16 -25.55 -1.20
CA ASP A 113 10.03 -26.42 -0.05
C ASP A 113 8.70 -26.15 0.72
N ALA A 114 8.20 -27.16 1.41
CA ALA A 114 6.91 -27.09 2.11
C ALA A 114 6.88 -25.96 3.16
N GLN A 115 8.04 -25.64 3.77
CA GLN A 115 8.14 -24.57 4.78
C GLN A 115 8.01 -23.20 4.12
N CYS A 116 8.67 -22.97 3.00
CA CYS A 116 8.56 -21.73 2.23
C CYS A 116 7.11 -21.51 1.76
N GLN A 117 6.45 -22.52 1.23
CA GLN A 117 5.05 -22.46 0.83
C GLN A 117 4.12 -22.11 2.00
N LYS A 118 4.33 -22.70 3.19
CA LYS A 118 3.56 -22.35 4.38
C LYS A 118 3.70 -20.88 4.75
N HIS A 119 4.89 -20.31 4.64
CA HIS A 119 5.11 -18.88 4.90
C HIS A 119 4.42 -17.99 3.86
N ILE A 120 4.50 -18.36 2.58
CA ILE A 120 3.80 -17.64 1.50
C ILE A 120 2.29 -17.59 1.78
N TRP A 121 1.66 -18.74 2.05
CA TRP A 121 0.23 -18.80 2.32
C TRP A 121 -0.18 -18.03 3.57
N SER A 122 0.59 -18.16 4.66
CA SER A 122 0.29 -17.47 5.92
C SER A 122 0.35 -15.96 5.77
N TYR A 123 1.33 -15.44 5.04
CA TYR A 123 1.46 -14.01 4.76
C TYR A 123 0.38 -13.53 3.78
N ALA A 124 0.21 -14.26 2.68
CA ALA A 124 -0.74 -13.92 1.62
C ALA A 124 -2.20 -13.89 2.13
N ALA A 125 -2.59 -14.79 3.02
CA ALA A 125 -3.94 -14.82 3.59
C ALA A 125 -4.27 -13.54 4.36
N VAL A 126 -3.32 -13.01 5.14
CA VAL A 126 -3.50 -11.75 5.88
C VAL A 126 -3.53 -10.55 4.93
N ILE A 127 -2.62 -10.51 3.96
CA ILE A 127 -2.61 -9.43 2.94
C ILE A 127 -3.92 -9.44 2.14
N TRP A 128 -4.44 -10.60 1.78
CA TRP A 128 -5.71 -10.71 1.08
C TRP A 128 -6.87 -10.06 1.86
N MET A 129 -6.93 -10.29 3.17
CA MET A 129 -7.92 -9.64 4.04
C MET A 129 -7.73 -8.11 4.07
N SER A 130 -6.49 -7.62 3.97
CA SER A 130 -6.20 -6.18 3.96
C SER A 130 -6.63 -5.46 2.68
N LEU A 131 -6.90 -6.18 1.58
CA LEU A 131 -7.36 -5.59 0.32
C LEU A 131 -8.70 -4.82 0.43
N ILE A 132 -9.49 -5.06 1.48
CA ILE A 132 -10.69 -4.27 1.77
C ILE A 132 -10.34 -2.96 2.48
N ILE A 133 -9.30 -2.98 3.32
CA ILE A 133 -8.87 -1.81 4.13
C ILE A 133 -8.07 -0.83 3.28
N ILE A 134 -7.22 -1.35 2.39
CA ILE A 134 -6.32 -0.56 1.54
C ILE A 134 -7.07 0.53 0.74
N PRO A 135 -8.12 0.26 -0.04
CA PRO A 135 -8.80 1.29 -0.82
C PRO A 135 -9.43 2.37 0.05
N VAL A 136 -9.88 2.02 1.26
CA VAL A 136 -10.50 3.00 2.16
C VAL A 136 -9.45 3.98 2.69
N TYR A 137 -8.37 3.51 3.32
CA TYR A 137 -7.36 4.41 3.87
C TYR A 137 -6.60 5.18 2.78
N THR A 138 -6.30 4.54 1.63
CA THR A 138 -5.62 5.23 0.51
C THR A 138 -6.50 6.30 -0.12
N THR A 139 -7.81 6.11 -0.17
CA THR A 139 -8.74 7.16 -0.62
C THR A 139 -8.73 8.35 0.35
N LEU A 140 -8.77 8.12 1.67
CA LEU A 140 -8.71 9.19 2.65
C LEU A 140 -7.35 9.93 2.61
N MET A 141 -6.25 9.22 2.44
CA MET A 141 -4.93 9.82 2.20
C MET A 141 -4.93 10.67 0.91
N THR A 142 -5.57 10.20 -0.15
CA THR A 142 -5.76 10.95 -1.40
C THR A 142 -6.55 12.23 -1.16
N VAL A 143 -7.64 12.18 -0.38
CA VAL A 143 -8.43 13.36 -0.01
C VAL A 143 -7.59 14.38 0.76
N MET A 144 -6.79 13.94 1.72
CA MET A 144 -5.92 14.82 2.51
C MET A 144 -4.86 15.49 1.63
N ARG A 145 -4.26 14.74 0.69
CA ARG A 145 -3.30 15.29 -0.29
C ARG A 145 -3.98 16.30 -1.23
N ALA A 146 -5.16 15.96 -1.76
CA ALA A 146 -5.94 16.84 -2.64
C ALA A 146 -6.41 18.12 -1.95
N ALA A 147 -6.73 18.04 -0.65
CA ALA A 147 -7.12 19.18 0.17
C ALA A 147 -5.94 20.08 0.60
N ALA A 148 -4.72 19.79 0.12
CA ALA A 148 -3.49 20.48 0.51
C ALA A 148 -3.16 20.44 2.02
N THR A 149 -3.65 19.41 2.71
CA THR A 149 -3.35 19.13 4.12
C THR A 149 -2.27 18.05 4.26
N GLY A 150 -1.13 18.24 3.57
CA GLY A 150 -0.05 17.24 3.52
C GLY A 150 0.59 16.95 4.88
N GLY A 151 0.71 17.93 5.77
CA GLY A 151 1.29 17.75 7.09
C GLY A 151 0.60 16.67 7.94
N PRO A 152 -0.72 16.75 8.16
CA PRO A 152 -1.48 15.70 8.85
C PRO A 152 -1.41 14.31 8.17
N ALA A 153 -1.37 14.25 6.84
CA ALA A 153 -1.21 12.98 6.12
C ALA A 153 0.15 12.33 6.44
N THR A 154 1.23 13.11 6.33
CA THR A 154 2.59 12.64 6.67
C THR A 154 2.69 12.24 8.15
N PHE A 155 2.05 13.00 9.05
CA PHE A 155 2.01 12.66 10.47
C PHE A 155 1.29 11.34 10.74
N ALA A 156 0.18 11.07 10.04
CA ALA A 156 -0.52 9.79 10.13
C ALA A 156 0.37 8.62 9.67
N SER A 157 1.11 8.78 8.56
CA SER A 157 2.08 7.78 8.10
C SER A 157 3.21 7.55 9.09
N LEU A 158 3.75 8.60 9.73
CA LEU A 158 4.79 8.47 10.76
C LEU A 158 4.29 7.68 11.99
N ILE A 159 3.08 7.96 12.45
CA ILE A 159 2.48 7.20 13.56
C ILE A 159 2.26 5.74 13.16
N ALA A 160 1.79 5.49 11.93
CA ALA A 160 1.64 4.13 11.40
C ALA A 160 2.96 3.37 11.39
N LEU A 161 4.06 4.03 10.97
CA LEU A 161 5.40 3.44 11.01
C LEU A 161 5.82 3.04 12.43
N VAL A 162 5.60 3.92 13.41
CA VAL A 162 5.90 3.62 14.83
C VAL A 162 5.05 2.46 15.34
N ILE A 163 3.77 2.44 15.02
CA ILE A 163 2.86 1.36 15.40
C ILE A 163 3.32 0.04 14.78
N ASN A 164 3.64 0.04 13.47
CA ASN A 164 4.17 -1.15 12.79
C ASN A 164 5.45 -1.64 13.46
N PHE A 165 6.43 -0.74 13.69
CA PHE A 165 7.70 -1.08 14.33
C PHE A 165 7.52 -1.75 15.71
N CYS A 166 6.55 -1.30 16.51
CA CYS A 166 6.28 -1.82 17.84
C CYS A 166 5.42 -3.10 17.82
N ILE A 167 4.36 -3.13 16.98
CA ILE A 167 3.40 -4.25 16.98
C ILE A 167 3.95 -5.45 16.23
N THR A 168 4.69 -5.24 15.14
CA THR A 168 5.23 -6.35 14.35
C THR A 168 6.04 -7.34 15.19
N PRO A 169 7.06 -6.96 15.99
CA PRO A 169 7.80 -7.93 16.80
C PRO A 169 6.95 -8.60 17.87
N ILE A 170 5.95 -7.91 18.42
CA ILE A 170 5.03 -8.48 19.40
C ILE A 170 4.27 -9.65 18.79
N LEU A 171 3.73 -9.48 17.58
CA LEU A 171 2.96 -10.51 16.90
C LEU A 171 3.83 -11.58 16.25
N VAL A 172 5.03 -11.22 15.80
CA VAL A 172 5.97 -12.15 15.16
C VAL A 172 6.55 -13.11 16.17
N PHE A 173 7.02 -12.63 17.33
CA PHE A 173 7.76 -13.39 18.33
C PHE A 173 6.93 -13.73 19.58
N GLY A 174 5.68 -13.30 19.66
CA GLY A 174 4.82 -13.57 20.81
C GLY A 174 5.22 -12.80 22.09
N TRP A 175 5.82 -11.61 21.96
CA TRP A 175 6.23 -10.82 23.13
C TRP A 175 5.02 -10.39 23.97
N PHE A 176 5.24 -10.19 25.27
CA PHE A 176 4.21 -9.77 26.24
C PHE A 176 3.02 -10.75 26.38
N GLY A 177 3.20 -12.04 26.01
CA GLY A 177 2.14 -13.04 26.08
C GLY A 177 1.19 -13.07 24.88
N ALA A 178 1.52 -12.34 23.80
CA ALA A 178 0.80 -12.45 22.53
C ALA A 178 1.08 -13.83 21.88
N PRO A 179 0.18 -14.32 21.02
CA PRO A 179 0.46 -15.54 20.26
C PRO A 179 1.61 -15.31 19.28
N GLU A 180 2.54 -16.26 19.18
CA GLU A 180 3.60 -16.27 18.20
C GLU A 180 3.02 -16.63 16.81
N LEU A 181 2.80 -15.62 15.97
CA LEU A 181 2.19 -15.78 14.65
C LEU A 181 3.22 -15.89 13.52
N GLY A 182 4.51 -15.71 13.84
CA GLY A 182 5.58 -15.77 12.85
C GLY A 182 5.35 -14.81 11.69
N VAL A 183 5.44 -15.30 10.46
CA VAL A 183 5.31 -14.50 9.23
C VAL A 183 3.93 -13.82 9.10
N ALA A 184 2.85 -14.49 9.52
CA ALA A 184 1.51 -13.89 9.56
C ALA A 184 1.44 -12.70 10.53
N GLY A 185 2.22 -12.74 11.63
CA GLY A 185 2.35 -11.64 12.59
C GLY A 185 2.89 -10.36 11.95
N GLY A 186 3.85 -10.48 11.02
CA GLY A 186 4.35 -9.33 10.24
C GLY A 186 3.27 -8.69 9.38
N ALA A 187 2.52 -9.50 8.63
CA ALA A 187 1.40 -9.01 7.82
C ALA A 187 0.31 -8.34 8.68
N LEU A 188 -0.02 -8.92 9.86
CA LEU A 188 -0.97 -8.32 10.79
C LEU A 188 -0.46 -7.00 11.38
N GLY A 189 0.84 -6.88 11.66
CA GLY A 189 1.45 -5.61 12.07
C GLY A 189 1.20 -4.50 11.05
N ALA A 190 1.37 -4.80 9.76
CA ALA A 190 1.04 -3.87 8.68
C ALA A 190 -0.45 -3.51 8.66
N VAL A 191 -1.35 -4.47 8.85
CA VAL A 191 -2.81 -4.23 8.92
C VAL A 191 -3.16 -3.31 10.10
N PHE A 192 -2.59 -3.50 11.27
CA PHE A 192 -2.80 -2.61 12.42
C PHE A 192 -2.32 -1.19 12.14
N ALA A 193 -1.17 -1.02 11.48
CA ALA A 193 -0.68 0.27 11.07
C ALA A 193 -1.61 0.96 10.05
N GLN A 194 -2.15 0.22 9.08
CA GLN A 194 -3.13 0.72 8.12
C GLN A 194 -4.43 1.16 8.80
N LEU A 195 -4.93 0.39 9.77
CA LEU A 195 -6.11 0.76 10.57
C LEU A 195 -5.85 2.01 11.40
N ALA A 196 -4.67 2.15 12.00
CA ALA A 196 -4.30 3.37 12.71
C ALA A 196 -4.25 4.58 11.78
N THR A 197 -3.68 4.42 10.58
CA THR A 197 -3.69 5.45 9.54
C THR A 197 -5.11 5.84 9.16
N LEU A 198 -5.99 4.86 8.96
CA LEU A 198 -7.41 5.09 8.66
C LEU A 198 -8.08 5.95 9.73
N VAL A 199 -7.93 5.56 11.00
CA VAL A 199 -8.51 6.30 12.14
C VAL A 199 -7.97 7.72 12.22
N LEU A 200 -6.67 7.91 12.06
CA LEU A 200 -6.04 9.24 12.07
C LEU A 200 -6.49 10.10 10.88
N CYS A 201 -6.59 9.53 9.68
CA CYS A 201 -7.11 10.25 8.51
C CYS A 201 -8.55 10.71 8.73
N VAL A 202 -9.42 9.85 9.24
CA VAL A 202 -10.81 10.22 9.59
C VAL A 202 -10.82 11.34 10.64
N PHE A 203 -10.03 11.20 11.70
CA PHE A 203 -9.93 12.23 12.75
C PHE A 203 -9.49 13.59 12.18
N PHE A 204 -8.44 13.62 11.35
CA PHE A 204 -7.95 14.87 10.77
C PHE A 204 -8.93 15.48 9.77
N ILE A 205 -9.60 14.66 8.95
CA ILE A 205 -10.61 15.16 8.00
C ILE A 205 -11.78 15.77 8.78
N ILE A 206 -12.30 15.11 9.81
CA ILE A 206 -13.39 15.63 10.65
C ILE A 206 -12.99 16.96 11.30
N ARG A 207 -11.74 17.10 11.74
CA ARG A 207 -11.26 18.30 12.42
C ARG A 207 -10.95 19.47 11.50
N GLN A 208 -10.37 19.21 10.33
CA GLN A 208 -9.83 20.24 9.45
C GLN A 208 -10.70 20.52 8.23
N ARG A 209 -11.37 19.50 7.70
CA ARG A 209 -12.16 19.57 6.47
C ARG A 209 -13.44 18.72 6.57
N PRO A 210 -14.31 18.98 7.57
CA PRO A 210 -15.57 18.26 7.72
C PRO A 210 -16.48 18.41 6.48
N ASP A 211 -16.26 19.47 5.72
CA ASP A 211 -16.95 19.78 4.47
C ASP A 211 -16.71 18.75 3.34
N LEU A 212 -15.66 17.94 3.43
CA LEU A 212 -15.34 16.91 2.45
C LEU A 212 -15.99 15.55 2.75
N LEU A 213 -16.49 15.35 3.98
CA LEU A 213 -17.23 14.14 4.31
C LEU A 213 -18.69 14.30 3.87
N PRO A 214 -19.26 13.33 3.14
CA PRO A 214 -20.65 13.40 2.74
C PRO A 214 -21.57 13.28 3.96
N ALA A 215 -22.50 14.22 4.11
CA ALA A 215 -23.51 14.19 5.18
C ALA A 215 -24.46 12.99 5.04
N ARG A 216 -24.64 12.50 3.85
CA ARG A 216 -25.34 11.25 3.50
C ARG A 216 -24.44 10.48 2.54
N TRP A 217 -24.47 9.16 2.63
CA TRP A 217 -23.75 8.24 1.73
C TRP A 217 -24.72 7.67 0.68
N PRO A 218 -25.24 8.48 -0.26
CA PRO A 218 -26.02 7.92 -1.35
C PRO A 218 -25.05 7.11 -2.20
N LEU A 219 -25.44 5.91 -2.61
CA LEU A 219 -24.70 5.18 -3.63
C LEU A 219 -24.71 6.03 -4.90
N PRO A 220 -23.59 6.61 -5.33
CA PRO A 220 -23.57 7.41 -6.53
C PRO A 220 -23.77 6.51 -7.74
N ALA A 221 -24.46 7.04 -8.74
CA ALA A 221 -24.54 6.35 -10.04
C ALA A 221 -23.13 6.15 -10.60
N ILE A 222 -22.92 5.00 -11.26
CA ILE A 222 -21.67 4.69 -11.95
C ILE A 222 -21.46 5.72 -13.03
N ASP A 223 -20.30 6.39 -13.01
CA ASP A 223 -19.93 7.44 -13.93
C ASP A 223 -18.77 6.96 -14.82
N HIS A 224 -19.12 6.31 -15.90
CA HIS A 224 -18.12 5.76 -16.84
C HIS A 224 -17.16 6.82 -17.39
N THR A 225 -17.66 8.05 -17.58
CA THR A 225 -16.83 9.16 -18.10
C THR A 225 -15.78 9.56 -17.07
N LEU A 226 -16.19 9.75 -15.81
CA LEU A 226 -15.27 10.05 -14.71
C LEU A 226 -14.25 8.93 -14.52
N TYR A 227 -14.70 7.67 -14.51
CA TYR A 227 -13.81 6.52 -14.32
C TYR A 227 -12.79 6.39 -15.45
N ARG A 228 -13.21 6.60 -16.68
CA ARG A 228 -12.29 6.66 -17.83
C ARG A 228 -11.23 7.77 -17.67
N TRP A 229 -11.63 8.97 -17.26
CA TRP A 229 -10.69 10.06 -17.00
C TRP A 229 -9.69 9.72 -15.90
N ILE A 230 -10.15 9.17 -14.77
CA ILE A 230 -9.30 8.74 -13.66
C ILE A 230 -8.25 7.74 -14.15
N VAL A 231 -8.68 6.71 -14.88
CA VAL A 231 -7.79 5.67 -15.40
C VAL A 231 -6.81 6.24 -16.43
N MET A 232 -7.28 7.06 -17.36
CA MET A 232 -6.39 7.68 -18.39
C MET A 232 -5.30 8.57 -17.78
N ILE A 233 -5.62 9.33 -16.73
CA ILE A 233 -4.63 10.16 -16.02
C ILE A 233 -3.66 9.28 -15.24
N GLY A 234 -4.13 8.18 -14.67
CA GLY A 234 -3.33 7.31 -13.82
C GLY A 234 -2.47 6.29 -14.55
N ILE A 235 -2.84 5.86 -15.77
CA ILE A 235 -2.08 4.86 -16.54
C ILE A 235 -0.58 5.20 -16.65
N PRO A 236 -0.15 6.43 -17.01
CA PRO A 236 1.28 6.73 -17.08
C PRO A 236 2.03 6.47 -15.77
N VAL A 237 1.42 6.79 -14.63
CA VAL A 237 2.01 6.56 -13.31
C VAL A 237 2.10 5.06 -12.99
N GLY A 238 1.01 4.33 -13.23
CA GLY A 238 0.99 2.87 -13.02
C GLY A 238 1.99 2.14 -13.92
N VAL A 239 2.09 2.53 -15.20
CA VAL A 239 3.08 1.95 -16.13
C VAL A 239 4.51 2.24 -15.64
N THR A 240 4.80 3.45 -15.19
CA THR A 240 6.11 3.79 -14.62
C THR A 240 6.43 2.90 -13.43
N MET A 241 5.50 2.72 -12.50
CA MET A 241 5.68 1.82 -11.35
C MET A 241 5.92 0.36 -11.77
N LEU A 242 5.15 -0.13 -12.75
CA LEU A 242 5.35 -1.49 -13.27
C LEU A 242 6.73 -1.67 -13.92
N ILE A 243 7.20 -0.68 -14.67
CA ILE A 243 8.54 -0.71 -15.29
C ILE A 243 9.62 -0.82 -14.20
N PHE A 244 9.55 0.00 -13.14
CA PHE A 244 10.50 -0.09 -12.02
C PHE A 244 10.46 -1.46 -11.32
N GLN A 245 9.29 -2.06 -11.18
CA GLN A 245 9.17 -3.39 -10.57
C GLN A 245 9.74 -4.50 -11.47
N ILE A 246 9.52 -4.43 -12.77
CA ILE A 246 10.10 -5.37 -13.74
C ILE A 246 11.62 -5.23 -13.76
N GLU A 247 12.14 -4.00 -13.77
CA GLU A 247 13.58 -3.74 -13.69
C GLU A 247 14.19 -4.36 -12.43
N ALA A 248 13.57 -4.10 -11.27
CA ALA A 248 14.03 -4.67 -10.00
C ALA A 248 13.99 -6.21 -10.01
N ALA A 249 12.95 -6.82 -10.57
CA ALA A 249 12.81 -8.27 -10.67
C ALA A 249 13.89 -8.87 -11.59
N ILE A 250 14.18 -8.25 -12.74
CA ILE A 250 15.23 -8.68 -13.67
C ILE A 250 16.61 -8.60 -13.00
N LEU A 251 16.90 -7.48 -12.32
CA LEU A 251 18.17 -7.28 -11.63
C LEU A 251 18.38 -8.28 -10.49
N VAL A 252 17.36 -8.51 -9.67
CA VAL A 252 17.40 -9.53 -8.60
C VAL A 252 17.59 -10.92 -9.20
N GLY A 253 16.86 -11.27 -10.27
CA GLY A 253 17.02 -12.55 -10.98
C GLY A 253 18.42 -12.73 -11.54
N TYR A 254 19.00 -11.68 -12.12
CA TYR A 254 20.37 -11.71 -12.63
C TYR A 254 21.40 -11.90 -11.50
N MET A 255 21.24 -11.17 -10.39
CA MET A 255 22.13 -11.31 -9.23
C MET A 255 22.03 -12.69 -8.58
N HIS A 256 20.87 -13.31 -8.61
CA HIS A 256 20.66 -14.67 -8.07
C HIS A 256 21.48 -15.74 -8.85
N SER A 257 21.83 -15.47 -10.11
CA SER A 257 22.70 -16.35 -10.90
C SER A 257 24.17 -16.39 -10.42
N TYR A 258 24.59 -15.39 -9.63
CA TYR A 258 25.96 -15.34 -9.08
C TYR A 258 26.06 -15.96 -7.68
N SER A 259 25.25 -15.54 -6.73
CA SER A 259 25.11 -16.18 -5.41
C SER A 259 23.88 -15.64 -4.67
N VAL A 260 23.30 -16.48 -3.79
CA VAL A 260 22.16 -16.09 -2.96
C VAL A 260 22.48 -14.88 -2.07
N ALA A 261 23.67 -14.89 -1.45
CA ALA A 261 24.09 -13.79 -0.56
C ALA A 261 24.24 -12.45 -1.30
N GLN A 262 24.71 -12.47 -2.55
CA GLN A 262 24.81 -11.25 -3.39
C GLN A 262 23.44 -10.75 -3.82
N SER A 263 22.50 -11.66 -4.14
CA SER A 263 21.11 -11.33 -4.46
C SER A 263 20.41 -10.65 -3.28
N ASP A 264 20.58 -11.18 -2.06
CA ASP A 264 19.97 -10.61 -0.86
C ASP A 264 20.55 -9.23 -0.54
N GLY A 265 21.88 -9.07 -0.62
CA GLY A 265 22.55 -7.78 -0.44
C GLY A 265 22.14 -6.73 -1.47
N PHE A 266 21.99 -7.13 -2.73
CA PHE A 266 21.52 -6.26 -3.80
C PHE A 266 20.04 -5.87 -3.62
N GLY A 267 19.19 -6.80 -3.20
CA GLY A 267 17.79 -6.53 -2.89
C GLY A 267 17.60 -5.48 -1.78
N VAL A 268 18.44 -5.53 -0.74
CA VAL A 268 18.51 -4.49 0.30
C VAL A 268 18.99 -3.18 -0.28
N GLY A 269 20.07 -3.19 -1.11
CA GLY A 269 20.63 -2.01 -1.77
C GLY A 269 19.62 -1.30 -2.69
N LEU A 270 18.86 -2.05 -3.49
CA LEU A 270 17.77 -1.51 -4.33
C LEU A 270 16.70 -0.80 -3.51
N ARG A 271 16.31 -1.38 -2.37
CA ARG A 271 15.32 -0.76 -1.48
C ARG A 271 15.83 0.54 -0.88
N LEU A 272 17.12 0.60 -0.50
CA LEU A 272 17.76 1.83 -0.02
C LEU A 272 17.88 2.87 -1.13
N MET A 273 18.21 2.47 -2.35
CA MET A 273 18.31 3.38 -3.50
C MET A 273 16.95 3.97 -3.89
N ASN A 274 15.87 3.19 -3.80
CA ASN A 274 14.53 3.69 -4.06
C ASN A 274 13.98 4.60 -2.94
N ALA A 275 14.66 4.66 -1.79
CA ALA A 275 14.31 5.55 -0.67
C ALA A 275 14.92 6.95 -0.78
N VAL A 276 15.87 7.18 -1.70
CA VAL A 276 16.57 8.45 -1.96
C VAL A 276 15.97 9.13 -3.19
#